data_30d59a071b7156f8df37f038e9dc67d3
#
_entry.id   30d59a071b7156f8df37f038e9dc67d3
#
_cell.length_a   1.000
_cell.length_b   1.000
_cell.length_c   1.000
_cell.angle_alpha   90.00
_cell.angle_beta   90.00
_cell.angle_gamma   90.00
#
_symmetry.space_group_name_H-M   'P 1'
#
loop_
_entity.id
_entity.type
_entity.pdbx_description
1 polymer ?
#
loop_
_entity_poly.entity_id
_entity_poly.type
_entity_poly.pdbx_seq_one_letter_code
_entity_poly.pdbx_strand_id
1 'polypeptide(L)'
;MKKYIRTLSLAMLSILSMESSAQLPNGSIAPDFTATDINGVEYNLYELLDAGNTVILDFFATWCSPCWSYKESGILDDIWNIYGPNGTGDVYVFSLESD
;
A
#
# COMPACT_ATOMS: atom_id res chain seq x y z
N MET A 1 -28.30 -13.46 -40.91
CA MET A 1 -26.98 -13.81 -40.40
C MET A 1 -26.15 -12.61 -39.94
N LYS A 2 -26.12 -11.52 -40.68
CA LYS A 2 -25.38 -10.32 -40.27
C LYS A 2 -25.86 -9.67 -38.94
N LYS A 3 -27.14 -9.83 -38.60
CA LYS A 3 -27.71 -9.29 -37.35
C LYS A 3 -27.23 -10.02 -36.10
N TYR A 4 -26.96 -11.31 -36.18
CA TYR A 4 -26.55 -12.13 -35.04
C TYR A 4 -25.07 -11.92 -34.67
N ILE A 5 -24.21 -11.66 -35.67
CA ILE A 5 -22.79 -11.39 -35.47
C ILE A 5 -22.59 -10.07 -34.74
N ARG A 6 -23.40 -9.05 -35.05
CA ARG A 6 -23.34 -7.74 -34.37
C ARG A 6 -23.77 -7.83 -32.90
N THR A 7 -24.78 -8.63 -32.59
CA THR A 7 -25.25 -8.82 -31.22
C THR A 7 -24.25 -9.59 -30.35
N LEU A 8 -23.59 -10.60 -30.92
CA LEU A 8 -22.51 -11.35 -30.24
C LEU A 8 -21.30 -10.48 -29.97
N SER A 9 -20.92 -9.60 -30.90
CA SER A 9 -19.79 -8.67 -30.74
C SER A 9 -20.03 -7.65 -29.62
N LEU A 10 -21.25 -7.14 -29.51
CA LEU A 10 -21.65 -6.22 -28.42
C LEU A 10 -21.71 -6.91 -27.06
N ALA A 11 -22.11 -8.16 -26.95
CA ALA A 11 -22.13 -8.95 -25.75
C ALA A 11 -20.70 -9.25 -25.25
N MET A 12 -19.77 -9.54 -26.16
CA MET A 12 -18.35 -9.73 -25.79
C MET A 12 -17.68 -8.45 -25.29
N LEU A 13 -17.98 -7.31 -25.88
CA LEU A 13 -17.50 -6.00 -25.44
C LEU A 13 -18.00 -5.66 -24.01
N SER A 14 -19.22 -6.02 -23.67
CA SER A 14 -19.80 -5.81 -22.35
C SER A 14 -19.11 -6.66 -21.26
N ILE A 15 -18.66 -7.86 -21.59
CA ILE A 15 -17.93 -8.75 -20.66
C ILE A 15 -16.50 -8.24 -20.44
N LEU A 16 -15.86 -7.65 -21.46
CA LEU A 16 -14.51 -7.09 -21.36
C LEU A 16 -14.45 -5.76 -20.59
N SER A 17 -15.58 -5.10 -20.38
CA SER A 17 -15.67 -3.86 -19.62
C SER A 17 -15.93 -4.06 -18.11
N MET A 18 -15.89 -5.29 -17.60
CA MET A 18 -15.93 -5.54 -16.15
C MET A 18 -14.67 -4.99 -15.50
N GLU A 19 -14.83 -3.89 -14.77
CA GLU A 19 -13.75 -3.30 -14.01
C GLU A 19 -13.28 -4.27 -12.91
N SER A 20 -12.04 -4.72 -13.01
CA SER A 20 -11.40 -5.39 -11.88
C SER A 20 -10.90 -4.32 -10.92
N SER A 21 -11.59 -4.10 -9.82
CA SER A 21 -11.13 -3.21 -8.78
C SER A 21 -9.98 -3.89 -8.01
N ALA A 22 -8.75 -3.49 -8.30
CA ALA A 22 -7.56 -3.95 -7.58
C ALA A 22 -7.30 -3.11 -6.32
N GLN A 23 -8.02 -2.01 -6.13
CA GLN A 23 -7.88 -1.11 -5.00
C GLN A 23 -9.03 -1.27 -4.02
N LEU A 24 -8.70 -1.26 -2.73
CA LEU A 24 -9.70 -1.22 -1.68
C LEU A 24 -10.32 0.19 -1.63
N PRO A 25 -11.65 0.31 -1.43
CA PRO A 25 -12.27 1.61 -1.22
C PRO A 25 -11.71 2.32 0.01
N ASN A 26 -11.81 3.64 0.03
CA ASN A 26 -11.46 4.42 1.22
C ASN A 26 -12.31 3.97 2.41
N GLY A 27 -11.68 3.86 3.58
CA GLY A 27 -12.36 3.40 4.79
C GLY A 27 -12.50 1.88 4.90
N SER A 28 -11.95 1.10 3.94
CA SER A 28 -11.91 -0.35 4.03
C SER A 28 -10.97 -0.81 5.14
N ILE A 29 -11.25 -2.01 5.67
CA ILE A 29 -10.36 -2.66 6.62
C ILE A 29 -9.14 -3.17 5.85
N ALA A 30 -7.93 -2.74 6.25
CA ALA A 30 -6.69 -3.22 5.65
C ALA A 30 -6.50 -4.71 5.95
N PRO A 31 -6.08 -5.51 4.95
CA PRO A 31 -5.71 -6.91 5.23
C PRO A 31 -4.49 -6.96 6.15
N ASP A 32 -4.48 -7.93 7.06
CA ASP A 32 -3.33 -8.15 7.91
C ASP A 32 -2.14 -8.68 7.12
N PHE A 33 -0.94 -8.35 7.57
CA PHE A 33 0.29 -8.92 7.02
C PHE A 33 1.38 -8.99 8.09
N THR A 34 2.33 -9.88 7.87
CA THR A 34 3.56 -9.99 8.64
C THR A 34 4.73 -9.80 7.70
N ALA A 35 5.68 -8.96 8.08
CA ALA A 35 6.88 -8.68 7.29
C ALA A 35 8.12 -8.60 8.18
N THR A 36 9.26 -8.94 7.62
CA THR A 36 10.56 -8.89 8.29
C THR A 36 11.37 -7.75 7.70
N ASP A 37 11.95 -6.91 8.55
CA ASP A 37 12.80 -5.81 8.11
C ASP A 37 14.21 -6.26 7.72
N ILE A 38 15.04 -5.31 7.27
CA ILE A 38 16.42 -5.58 6.87
C ILE A 38 17.32 -6.03 8.03
N ASN A 39 16.90 -5.81 9.26
CA ASN A 39 17.60 -6.25 10.46
C ASN A 39 17.12 -7.61 11.00
N GLY A 40 16.16 -8.24 10.31
CA GLY A 40 15.60 -9.52 10.71
C GLY A 40 14.49 -9.42 11.75
N VAL A 41 14.01 -8.23 12.07
CA VAL A 41 12.88 -8.03 13.00
C VAL A 41 11.56 -8.22 12.29
N GLU A 42 10.71 -9.06 12.85
CA GLU A 42 9.38 -9.34 12.32
C GLU A 42 8.35 -8.41 12.92
N TYR A 43 7.47 -7.87 12.06
CA TYR A 43 6.36 -7.01 12.45
C TYR A 43 5.05 -7.55 11.87
N ASN A 44 3.99 -7.50 12.69
CA ASN A 44 2.64 -7.83 12.26
C ASN A 44 1.77 -6.57 12.36
N LEU A 45 1.03 -6.26 11.28
CA LEU A 45 0.25 -5.03 11.21
C LEU A 45 -0.80 -4.95 12.33
N TYR A 46 -1.59 -6.00 12.52
CA TYR A 46 -2.69 -5.98 13.49
C TYR A 46 -2.18 -5.94 14.95
N GLU A 47 -1.06 -6.56 15.24
CA GLU A 47 -0.45 -6.45 16.56
C GLU A 47 -0.07 -5.00 16.89
N LEU A 48 0.47 -4.27 15.91
CA LEU A 48 0.81 -2.85 16.09
C LEU A 48 -0.45 -1.99 16.25
N LEU A 49 -1.47 -2.23 15.43
CA LEU A 49 -2.74 -1.49 15.50
C LEU A 49 -3.49 -1.77 16.80
N ASP A 50 -3.53 -3.02 17.24
CA ASP A 50 -4.19 -3.42 18.49
C ASP A 50 -3.49 -2.85 19.73
N ALA A 51 -2.20 -2.59 19.64
CA ALA A 51 -1.43 -1.89 20.68
C ALA A 51 -1.68 -0.38 20.72
N GLY A 52 -2.50 0.15 19.79
CA GLY A 52 -2.85 1.56 19.72
C GLY A 52 -1.93 2.40 18.84
N ASN A 53 -1.04 1.78 18.05
CA ASN A 53 -0.13 2.50 17.17
C ASN A 53 -0.79 2.88 15.85
N THR A 54 -0.31 3.99 15.28
CA THR A 54 -0.57 4.36 13.88
C THR A 54 0.54 3.80 13.01
N VAL A 55 0.20 3.20 11.88
CA VAL A 55 1.17 2.62 10.95
C VAL A 55 1.12 3.39 9.63
N ILE A 56 2.28 3.88 9.21
CA ILE A 56 2.47 4.54 7.91
C ILE A 56 3.24 3.58 7.00
N LEU A 57 2.67 3.27 5.84
CA LEU A 57 3.31 2.45 4.81
C LEU A 57 3.71 3.35 3.64
N ASP A 58 5.01 3.41 3.38
CA ASP A 58 5.58 4.13 2.25
C ASP A 58 6.05 3.14 1.19
N PHE A 59 5.36 3.08 0.07
CA PHE A 59 5.72 2.24 -1.06
C PHE A 59 6.60 3.01 -2.02
N PHE A 60 7.78 2.50 -2.30
CA PHE A 60 8.72 3.14 -3.22
C PHE A 60 9.38 2.13 -4.16
N ALA A 61 9.96 2.64 -5.24
CA ALA A 61 10.77 1.86 -6.15
C ALA A 61 12.13 2.55 -6.35
N THR A 62 13.18 1.77 -6.57
CA THR A 62 14.54 2.30 -6.74
C THR A 62 14.69 3.19 -7.97
N TRP A 63 13.86 2.98 -8.99
CA TRP A 63 13.84 3.77 -10.23
C TRP A 63 12.92 5.00 -10.16
N CYS A 64 12.21 5.19 -9.07
CA CYS A 64 11.22 6.25 -8.92
C CYS A 64 11.87 7.54 -8.39
N SER A 65 12.12 8.51 -9.26
CA SER A 65 12.74 9.78 -8.88
C SER A 65 11.92 10.61 -7.89
N PRO A 66 10.58 10.77 -8.05
CA PRO A 66 9.77 11.45 -7.03
C PRO A 66 9.77 10.76 -5.67
N CYS A 67 9.86 9.42 -5.64
CA CYS A 67 9.97 8.66 -4.39
C CYS A 67 11.24 9.01 -3.62
N TRP A 68 12.36 9.13 -4.32
CA TRP A 68 13.63 9.53 -3.73
C TRP A 68 13.60 10.96 -3.22
N SER A 69 13.03 11.90 -3.98
CA SER A 69 12.87 13.28 -3.55
C SER A 69 12.06 13.38 -2.25
N TYR A 70 11.02 12.59 -2.12
CA TYR A 70 10.22 12.51 -0.89
C TYR A 70 11.04 11.94 0.28
N LYS A 71 11.80 10.87 0.05
CA LYS A 71 12.68 10.29 1.07
C LYS A 71 13.75 11.27 1.54
N GLU A 72 14.38 11.97 0.61
CA GLU A 72 15.42 12.96 0.90
C GLU A 72 14.88 14.18 1.65
N SER A 73 13.57 14.45 1.62
CA SER A 73 12.94 15.51 2.40
C SER A 73 13.08 15.30 3.91
N GLY A 74 13.28 14.04 4.35
CA GLY A 74 13.43 13.69 5.75
C GLY A 74 12.15 13.65 6.57
N ILE A 75 10.98 13.86 5.95
CA ILE A 75 9.68 13.90 6.65
C ILE A 75 9.41 12.60 7.40
N LEU A 76 9.62 11.44 6.74
CA LEU A 76 9.38 10.14 7.38
C LEU A 76 10.38 9.85 8.49
N ASP A 77 11.63 10.25 8.33
CA ASP A 77 12.66 10.13 9.35
C ASP A 77 12.32 10.96 10.58
N ASP A 78 11.85 12.19 10.38
CA ASP A 78 11.41 13.06 11.47
C ASP A 78 10.23 12.45 12.23
N ILE A 79 9.24 11.91 11.53
CA ILE A 79 8.10 11.22 12.16
C ILE A 79 8.58 10.02 12.97
N TRP A 80 9.49 9.22 12.42
CA TRP A 80 10.06 8.07 13.12
C TRP A 80 10.83 8.47 14.37
N ASN A 81 11.65 9.53 14.30
CA ASN A 81 12.46 10.00 15.42
C ASN A 81 11.62 10.61 16.54
N ILE A 82 10.54 11.32 16.18
CA ILE A 82 9.70 12.02 17.17
C ILE A 82 8.64 11.08 17.77
N TYR A 83 7.97 10.30 16.93
CA TYR A 83 6.80 9.51 17.30
C TYR A 83 7.01 7.99 17.23
N GLY A 84 8.16 7.54 16.80
CA GLY A 84 8.49 6.12 16.68
C GLY A 84 8.87 5.47 18.02
N PRO A 85 9.38 4.23 17.97
CA PRO A 85 9.66 3.43 19.17
C PRO A 85 10.62 4.07 20.17
N ASN A 86 11.56 4.89 19.69
CA ASN A 86 12.51 5.62 20.53
C ASN A 86 12.03 7.02 20.92
N GLY A 87 10.91 7.47 20.39
CA GLY A 87 10.24 8.72 20.75
C GLY A 87 9.02 8.45 21.61
N THR A 88 7.84 8.96 21.19
CA THR A 88 6.58 8.75 21.92
C THR A 88 6.06 7.31 21.86
N GLY A 89 6.48 6.52 20.86
CA GLY A 89 6.05 5.14 20.67
C GLY A 89 4.67 4.99 20.05
N ASP A 90 4.14 6.03 19.42
CA ASP A 90 2.77 6.04 18.90
C ASP A 90 2.67 5.71 17.41
N VAL A 91 3.75 5.84 16.67
CA VAL A 91 3.78 5.71 15.21
C VAL A 91 4.87 4.77 14.74
N TYR A 92 4.53 3.88 13.83
CA TYR A 92 5.48 3.05 13.10
C TYR A 92 5.48 3.44 11.62
N VAL A 93 6.66 3.61 11.04
CA VAL A 93 6.85 3.94 9.63
C VAL A 93 7.62 2.82 8.97
N PHE A 94 7.05 2.23 7.92
CA PHE A 94 7.70 1.19 7.13
C PHE A 94 7.80 1.64 5.68
N SER A 95 9.02 1.62 5.16
CA SER A 95 9.29 1.83 3.74
C SER A 95 9.39 0.49 3.04
N LEU A 96 8.54 0.26 2.07
CA LEU A 96 8.43 -1.00 1.33
C LEU A 96 8.90 -0.78 -0.10
N GLU A 97 9.97 -1.47 -0.48
CA GLU A 97 10.46 -1.44 -1.84
C GLU A 97 9.63 -2.35 -2.73
N SER A 98 9.15 -1.80 -3.84
CA SER A 98 8.51 -2.59 -4.90
C SER A 98 9.27 -2.41 -6.21
N ASP A 99 9.58 -3.50 -6.85
CA ASP A 99 10.23 -3.51 -8.16
C ASP A 99 9.25 -3.32 -9.31
#